data_38742b8973529b24d5b53ade70b9a32b
#
_entry.id   38742b8973529b24d5b53ade70b9a32b
#
_cell.length_a   1.000
_cell.length_b   1.000
_cell.length_c   1.000
_cell.angle_alpha   90.00
_cell.angle_beta   90.00
_cell.angle_gamma   90.00
#
_symmetry.space_group_name_H-M   'P 1'
#
loop_
_entity.id
_entity.type
_entity.pdbx_description
1 polymer ?
#
loop_
_entity_poly.entity_id
_entity_poly.type
_entity_poly.pdbx_seq_one_letter_code
_entity_poly.pdbx_strand_id
1 'polypeptide(L)' 'MKVRDLIRLLREDGWWLARTRGSHHQFRHAEKPGRVTVSGHGRDDIAPGTLNSILKQADLRKSDAES' A
#
# COMPACT_ATOMS: atom_id res chain seq x y z
N MET A 1 5.50 9.59 -3.96
CA MET A 1 4.73 9.27 -2.73
C MET A 1 5.62 8.54 -1.75
N LYS A 2 5.57 8.90 -0.50
CA LYS A 2 6.30 8.20 0.55
C LYS A 2 5.60 6.90 0.94
N VAL A 3 6.39 5.91 1.38
CA VAL A 3 5.84 4.64 1.85
C VAL A 3 4.79 4.87 2.95
N ARG A 4 5.07 5.76 3.91
CA ARG A 4 4.12 6.04 5.00
C ARG A 4 2.80 6.62 4.51
N ASP A 5 2.83 7.40 3.44
CA ASP A 5 1.62 8.00 2.87
C ASP A 5 0.78 6.94 2.15
N LEU A 6 1.44 6.01 1.46
CA LEU A 6 0.76 4.88 0.84
C LEU A 6 0.12 3.97 1.89
N ILE A 7 0.84 3.69 2.97
CA ILE A 7 0.31 2.87 4.07
C ILE A 7 -0.91 3.54 4.69
N ARG A 8 -0.87 4.86 4.88
CA ARG A 8 -2.04 5.60 5.36
C ARG A 8 -3.23 5.44 4.42
N LEU A 9 -2.99 5.58 3.12
CA LEU A 9 -4.03 5.42 2.10
C LEU A 9 -4.65 4.03 2.15
N LEU A 10 -3.82 2.99 2.27
CA LEU A 10 -4.28 1.61 2.40
C LEU A 10 -5.16 1.44 3.64
N ARG A 11 -4.72 1.96 4.78
CA ARG A 11 -5.49 1.87 6.03
C ARG A 11 -6.83 2.58 5.93
N GLU A 12 -6.86 3.74 5.32
CA GLU A 12 -8.11 4.48 5.10
C GLU A 12 -9.10 3.69 4.24
N ASP A 13 -8.61 2.87 3.33
CA ASP A 13 -9.42 2.01 2.49
C ASP A 13 -9.83 0.68 3.18
N GLY A 14 -9.36 0.45 4.40
CA GLY A 14 -9.70 -0.75 5.15
C GLY A 14 -8.65 -1.85 5.14
N TRP A 15 -7.49 -1.61 4.52
CA TRP A 15 -6.39 -2.55 4.58
C TRP A 15 -5.73 -2.48 5.96
N TRP A 16 -5.38 -3.64 6.52
CA TRP A 16 -4.72 -3.73 7.81
C TRP A 16 -3.43 -4.53 7.69
N LEU A 17 -2.46 -4.17 8.52
CA LEU A 17 -1.17 -4.83 8.53
C LEU A 17 -1.32 -6.24 9.12
N ALA A 18 -1.16 -7.26 8.26
CA ALA A 18 -1.28 -8.65 8.66
C ALA A 18 0.06 -9.22 9.10
N ARG A 19 1.15 -8.77 8.48
CA ARG A 19 2.47 -9.32 8.75
C ARG A 19 3.54 -8.33 8.32
N THR A 20 4.61 -8.24 9.12
CA THR A 20 5.81 -7.50 8.78
C THR A 20 7.00 -8.45 8.79
N ARG A 21 7.81 -8.38 7.74
CA ARG A 21 9.04 -9.17 7.65
C ARG A 21 10.14 -8.26 7.15
N GLY A 22 11.03 -7.82 8.06
CA GLY A 22 12.00 -6.79 7.74
C GLY A 22 11.32 -5.51 7.30
N SER A 23 11.63 -5.01 6.11
CA SER A 23 10.98 -3.83 5.53
C SER A 23 9.77 -4.17 4.64
N HIS A 24 9.35 -5.45 4.60
CA HIS A 24 8.21 -5.89 3.83
C HIS A 24 6.96 -5.91 4.70
N HIS A 25 5.97 -5.09 4.34
CA HIS A 25 4.71 -4.97 5.07
C HIS A 25 3.59 -5.58 4.24
N GLN A 26 2.94 -6.61 4.77
CA GLN A 26 1.84 -7.30 4.08
C GLN A 26 0.50 -6.88 4.66
N PHE A 27 -0.39 -6.45 3.79
CA PHE A 27 -1.72 -5.96 4.15
C PHE A 27 -2.81 -6.89 3.62
N ARG A 28 -3.91 -6.98 4.38
CA ARG A 28 -5.11 -7.73 4.02
C ARG A 28 -6.32 -6.83 4.17
N HIS A 29 -7.40 -7.20 3.49
CA HIS A 29 -8.66 -6.46 3.53
C HIS A 29 -9.81 -7.42 3.77
N ALA A 30 -10.80 -7.00 4.58
CA ALA A 30 -11.95 -7.85 4.90
C ALA A 30 -12.82 -8.16 3.68
N GLU A 31 -12.93 -7.20 2.76
CA GLU A 31 -13.82 -7.31 1.59
C GLU A 31 -13.08 -7.54 0.28
N LYS A 32 -11.87 -6.99 0.13
CA LYS A 32 -11.08 -7.13 -1.09
C LYS A 32 -10.19 -8.37 -0.99
N PRO A 33 -10.12 -9.18 -2.05
CA PRO A 33 -9.30 -10.40 -2.03
C PRO A 33 -7.82 -10.12 -2.16
N GLY A 34 -7.01 -11.14 -1.83
CA GLY A 34 -5.58 -11.09 -2.00
C GLY A 34 -4.87 -10.34 -0.90
N ARG A 35 -3.63 -9.99 -1.16
CA ARG A 35 -2.79 -9.25 -0.23
C ARG A 35 -2.03 -8.16 -0.98
N VAL A 36 -1.67 -7.11 -0.27
CA VAL A 36 -0.84 -6.04 -0.80
C VAL A 36 0.46 -6.02 -0.03
N THR A 37 1.59 -6.01 -0.73
CA THR A 37 2.91 -5.94 -0.11
C THR A 37 3.55 -4.60 -0.43
N VAL A 38 3.95 -3.88 0.62
CA VAL A 38 4.66 -2.62 0.51
C VAL A 38 6.05 -2.81 1.11
N SER A 39 7.09 -2.55 0.33
CA SER A 39 8.48 -2.65 0.78
C SER A 39 9.06 -1.28 1.05
N GLY A 40 9.97 -1.21 2.03
CA GLY A 40 10.69 0.00 2.35
C GLY A 40 10.30 0.62 3.69
N HIS A 41 11.06 1.64 4.06
CA HIS A 41 10.81 2.39 5.30
C HIS A 41 9.86 3.55 5.03
N GLY A 42 9.19 4.02 6.08
CA GLY A 42 8.16 5.05 5.94
C GLY A 42 8.59 6.31 5.19
N ARG A 43 9.84 6.72 5.33
CA ARG A 43 10.40 7.92 4.67
C ARG A 43 10.84 7.70 3.23
N ASP A 44 10.89 6.45 2.77
CA ASP A 44 11.36 6.13 1.42
C ASP A 44 10.32 6.55 0.38
N ASP A 45 10.81 6.99 -0.78
CA ASP A 45 9.95 7.27 -1.91
C ASP A 45 9.64 6.00 -2.69
N ILE A 46 8.43 5.90 -3.19
CA ILE A 46 8.00 4.77 -4.00
C ILE A 46 8.12 5.15 -5.47
N ALA A 47 8.81 4.28 -6.25
CA ALA A 47 8.91 4.48 -7.69
C ALA A 47 7.51 4.44 -8.33
N PRO A 48 7.26 5.27 -9.38
CA PRO A 48 5.93 5.34 -10.01
C PRO A 48 5.38 4.01 -10.48
N GLY A 49 6.22 3.15 -11.07
CA GLY A 49 5.80 1.83 -11.53
C GLY A 49 5.38 0.93 -10.39
N THR A 50 6.13 0.96 -9.29
CA THR A 50 5.81 0.19 -8.08
C THR A 50 4.51 0.69 -7.45
N LEU A 51 4.34 2.01 -7.38
CA LEU A 51 3.12 2.61 -6.86
C LEU A 51 1.90 2.17 -7.66
N ASN A 52 1.99 2.21 -8.99
CA ASN A 52 0.89 1.78 -9.86
C ASN A 52 0.53 0.31 -9.63
N SER A 53 1.53 -0.57 -9.48
CA SER A 53 1.31 -1.98 -9.20
C SER A 53 0.60 -2.19 -7.87
N ILE A 54 1.00 -1.47 -6.84
CA ILE A 54 0.38 -1.57 -5.51
C ILE A 54 -1.06 -1.07 -5.55
N LEU A 55 -1.31 0.05 -6.21
CA LEU A 55 -2.67 0.58 -6.35
C LEU A 55 -3.59 -0.39 -7.07
N LYS A 56 -3.09 -1.07 -8.10
CA LYS A 56 -3.86 -2.11 -8.80
C LYS A 56 -4.18 -3.28 -7.87
N GLN A 57 -3.19 -3.76 -7.12
CA GLN A 57 -3.39 -4.85 -6.16
C GLN A 57 -4.43 -4.48 -5.11
N ALA A 58 -4.41 -3.24 -4.66
CA ALA A 58 -5.33 -2.73 -3.64
C ALA A 58 -6.69 -2.31 -4.19
N ASP A 59 -6.88 -2.42 -5.50
CA ASP A 59 -8.09 -1.95 -6.18
C ASP A 59 -8.37 -0.48 -5.87
N LEU A 60 -7.31 0.32 -5.95
CA LEU A 60 -7.36 1.77 -5.76
C LEU A 60 -6.98 2.47 -7.06
N ARG A 61 -7.54 3.65 -7.24
CA ARG A 61 -7.24 4.47 -8.41
C ARG A 61 -6.09 5.42 -8.11
N LYS A 62 -5.35 5.79 -9.14
CA LYS A 62 -4.27 6.77 -9.02
C LYS A 62 -4.78 8.11 -8.46
N SER A 63 -6.00 8.51 -8.80
CA SER A 63 -6.62 9.72 -8.26
C SER A 63 -6.81 9.68 -6.75
N ASP A 64 -6.98 8.50 -6.15
CA ASP A 64 -7.10 8.35 -4.70
C ASP A 64 -5.78 8.69 -4.01
N ALA A 65 -4.65 8.39 -4.67
CA ALA A 65 -3.33 8.69 -4.14
C ALA A 65 -2.97 10.17 -4.29
N GLU A 66 -3.60 10.88 -5.22
CA GLU A 66 -3.31 12.29 -5.50
C GLU A 66 -4.23 13.26 -4.75
N SER A 67 -5.28 12.76 -4.13
CA SER A 67 -6.27 13.58 -3.41
C SER A 67 -5.79 14.02 -2.04
#